data_fec51dfd0876f745da17754a46c4f01e
#
_entry.id   fec51dfd0876f745da17754a46c4f01e
#
_cell.length_a   1.000
_cell.length_b   1.000
_cell.length_c   1.000
_cell.angle_alpha   90.00
_cell.angle_beta   90.00
_cell.angle_gamma   90.00
#
_symmetry.space_group_name_H-M   'P 1'
#
loop_
_entity.id
_entity.type
_entity.pdbx_description
1 polymer ?
#
loop_
_entity_poly.entity_id
_entity_poly.type
_entity_poly.pdbx_seq_one_letter_code
_entity_poly.pdbx_strand_id
1 'polypeptide(L)'
;MATIMFVYAMYEQFFPRSLRRYARKYTDKFTNLMYPYIQITFHELSGERLKHSENYKVIQTYLSANSSQRAKKLKAEFVKDSQTPLVLSMDDNQEITDEFNGVNVWWTANYTTSNSQLFSQYPVSNEKRFLTLTFHKRHRDLITTSYIQHVLEQGQAIISKNRRLKIYTNNPSDNWWSYKSTKWSHTTFEHPARFETLAMEPAKKEEIINDLVKFKNGKEYYAKVGKAWKRGYLLFGPPGTGKSTMISAIANFMNYDVYDLELTTVKNNNDLKRLLIETSSKSIIVIEDIDCSLDLTGQRKKKKEKDNDENEEISDPIKEAEKEDKEESKVTLSGLLNFIDGIWSACGAERIIIFTTNFVDKLDPALIRRGRMDKHIEMSYCGYQAFKVLAKNYLDIESHDDLFPIIEKLLGETNMTPADVAENLMPKSVTDDYETCLKNLIQSLEIAKEKAQLKAEKDKQELSQED
;
A
#
# COMPACT_ATOMS: atom_id res chain seq x y z
N MET A 1 -33.61 13.82 49.86
CA MET A 1 -32.37 14.32 49.22
C MET A 1 -31.57 15.23 50.15
N ALA A 2 -32.14 16.29 50.70
CA ALA A 2 -31.43 17.21 51.59
C ALA A 2 -30.78 16.54 52.84
N THR A 3 -31.44 15.56 53.45
CA THR A 3 -30.93 14.81 54.60
C THR A 3 -29.70 13.96 54.26
N ILE A 4 -29.66 13.37 53.08
CA ILE A 4 -28.53 12.55 52.62
C ILE A 4 -27.31 13.44 52.31
N MET A 5 -27.53 14.61 51.70
CA MET A 5 -26.48 15.59 51.43
C MET A 5 -25.92 16.18 52.74
N PHE A 6 -26.76 16.43 53.73
CA PHE A 6 -26.33 16.92 55.05
C PHE A 6 -25.46 15.87 55.77
N VAL A 7 -25.88 14.60 55.78
CA VAL A 7 -25.12 13.50 56.38
C VAL A 7 -23.78 13.30 55.62
N TYR A 8 -23.77 13.43 54.30
CA TYR A 8 -22.55 13.36 53.52
C TYR A 8 -21.58 14.52 53.80
N ALA A 9 -22.09 15.73 53.92
CA ALA A 9 -21.29 16.92 54.29
C ALA A 9 -20.74 16.82 55.73
N MET A 10 -21.53 16.34 56.71
CA MET A 10 -21.04 16.03 58.04
C MET A 10 -19.96 14.94 58.05
N TYR A 11 -20.11 13.88 57.24
CA TYR A 11 -19.10 12.85 57.09
C TYR A 11 -17.79 13.41 56.50
N GLU A 12 -17.84 14.31 55.50
CA GLU A 12 -16.64 14.95 54.96
C GLU A 12 -15.96 15.92 55.93
N GLN A 13 -16.73 16.59 56.78
CA GLN A 13 -16.21 17.64 57.69
C GLN A 13 -15.64 17.07 59.00
N PHE A 14 -16.25 16.05 59.56
CA PHE A 14 -15.96 15.58 60.91
C PHE A 14 -15.21 14.25 60.98
N PHE A 15 -15.12 13.46 59.87
CA PHE A 15 -14.45 12.18 59.93
C PHE A 15 -12.94 12.33 59.68
N PRO A 16 -12.05 11.82 60.58
CA PRO A 16 -10.60 11.84 60.41
C PRO A 16 -10.19 11.13 59.12
N ARG A 17 -9.15 11.64 58.43
CA ARG A 17 -8.67 11.12 57.14
C ARG A 17 -8.30 9.62 57.18
N SER A 18 -7.79 9.14 58.32
CA SER A 18 -7.47 7.71 58.54
C SER A 18 -8.72 6.83 58.54
N LEU A 19 -9.79 7.24 59.21
CA LEU A 19 -11.06 6.51 59.26
C LEU A 19 -11.82 6.55 57.95
N ARG A 20 -11.71 7.64 57.17
CA ARG A 20 -12.28 7.69 55.80
C ARG A 20 -11.61 6.64 54.87
N ARG A 21 -10.32 6.35 55.05
CA ARG A 21 -9.62 5.31 54.26
C ARG A 21 -10.15 3.92 54.59
N TYR A 22 -10.44 3.65 55.87
CA TYR A 22 -11.05 2.39 56.28
C TYR A 22 -12.50 2.27 55.81
N ALA A 23 -13.30 3.33 55.99
CA ALA A 23 -14.67 3.35 55.51
C ALA A 23 -14.75 3.15 53.99
N ARG A 24 -13.90 3.83 53.20
CA ARG A 24 -13.79 3.57 51.74
C ARG A 24 -13.45 2.12 51.44
N LYS A 25 -12.50 1.52 52.14
CA LYS A 25 -12.12 0.13 51.91
C LYS A 25 -13.28 -0.86 52.16
N TYR A 26 -14.14 -0.58 53.12
CA TYR A 26 -15.33 -1.39 53.39
C TYR A 26 -16.49 -1.06 52.44
N THR A 27 -16.69 0.20 52.08
CA THR A 27 -17.66 0.57 51.04
C THR A 27 -17.27 0.00 49.68
N ASP A 28 -16.00 0.03 49.33
CA ASP A 28 -15.49 -0.59 48.07
C ASP A 28 -15.68 -2.11 48.08
N LYS A 29 -15.46 -2.78 49.21
CA LYS A 29 -15.76 -4.21 49.34
C LYS A 29 -17.25 -4.51 49.20
N PHE A 30 -18.10 -3.67 49.81
CA PHE A 30 -19.54 -3.83 49.74
C PHE A 30 -20.09 -3.49 48.33
N THR A 31 -19.61 -2.43 47.71
CA THR A 31 -19.97 -2.08 46.32
C THR A 31 -19.47 -3.16 45.34
N ASN A 32 -18.26 -3.70 45.51
CA ASN A 32 -17.75 -4.81 44.69
C ASN A 32 -18.54 -6.12 44.91
N LEU A 33 -19.18 -6.31 46.04
CA LEU A 33 -20.06 -7.44 46.29
C LEU A 33 -21.43 -7.23 45.66
N MET A 34 -21.95 -5.99 45.68
CA MET A 34 -23.24 -5.63 45.10
C MET A 34 -23.19 -5.40 43.58
N TYR A 35 -22.03 -4.97 43.06
CA TYR A 35 -21.83 -4.73 41.62
C TYR A 35 -20.76 -5.65 41.06
N PRO A 36 -21.13 -6.89 40.66
CA PRO A 36 -20.18 -7.92 40.22
C PRO A 36 -19.72 -7.75 38.78
N TYR A 37 -19.70 -6.54 38.24
CA TYR A 37 -19.33 -6.24 36.87
C TYR A 37 -17.95 -5.59 36.81
N ILE A 38 -17.20 -5.96 35.71
CA ILE A 38 -15.91 -5.40 35.38
C ILE A 38 -16.09 -4.53 34.14
N GLN A 39 -15.36 -3.42 34.08
CA GLN A 39 -15.35 -2.50 32.95
C GLN A 39 -13.94 -2.41 32.37
N ILE A 40 -13.83 -2.49 31.04
CA ILE A 40 -12.59 -2.28 30.29
C ILE A 40 -12.83 -1.11 29.35
N THR A 41 -11.97 -0.09 29.42
CA THR A 41 -12.10 1.13 28.61
C THR A 41 -11.03 1.16 27.51
N PHE A 42 -11.46 1.42 26.28
CA PHE A 42 -10.63 1.57 25.10
C PHE A 42 -10.71 3.02 24.62
N HIS A 43 -9.62 3.76 24.74
CA HIS A 43 -9.55 5.17 24.32
C HIS A 43 -9.26 5.30 22.84
N GLU A 44 -9.89 6.30 22.18
CA GLU A 44 -9.63 6.64 20.78
C GLU A 44 -8.19 7.12 20.57
N LEU A 45 -7.68 7.90 21.54
CA LEU A 45 -6.32 8.45 21.50
C LEU A 45 -5.48 7.82 22.60
N SER A 46 -4.31 7.29 22.24
CA SER A 46 -3.38 6.67 23.20
C SER A 46 -1.98 7.26 23.08
N GLY A 47 -1.27 7.32 24.23
CA GLY A 47 0.13 7.76 24.34
C GLY A 47 0.35 9.26 24.36
N GLU A 48 1.60 9.68 24.60
CA GLU A 48 2.02 11.07 24.79
C GLU A 48 1.81 11.96 23.54
N ARG A 49 1.67 11.38 22.36
CA ARG A 49 1.49 12.09 21.07
C ARG A 49 0.07 12.05 20.53
N LEU A 50 -0.93 11.70 21.36
CA LEU A 50 -2.35 11.62 20.94
C LEU A 50 -2.54 10.83 19.61
N LYS A 51 -1.84 9.72 19.47
CA LYS A 51 -1.96 8.86 18.30
C LYS A 51 -3.29 8.08 18.37
N HIS A 52 -4.01 8.01 17.25
CA HIS A 52 -5.21 7.17 17.16
C HIS A 52 -4.90 5.71 17.46
N SER A 53 -5.70 5.12 18.36
CA SER A 53 -5.57 3.70 18.71
C SER A 53 -6.13 2.82 17.60
N GLU A 54 -5.30 1.94 17.06
CA GLU A 54 -5.75 0.96 16.06
C GLU A 54 -6.84 0.03 16.63
N ASN A 55 -6.68 -0.38 17.88
CA ASN A 55 -7.66 -1.25 18.55
C ASN A 55 -9.03 -0.57 18.68
N TYR A 56 -9.07 0.73 19.01
CA TYR A 56 -10.31 1.48 19.06
C TYR A 56 -11.05 1.44 17.71
N LYS A 57 -10.34 1.73 16.62
CA LYS A 57 -10.90 1.72 15.27
C LYS A 57 -11.44 0.33 14.87
N VAL A 58 -10.71 -0.72 15.21
CA VAL A 58 -11.11 -2.11 14.93
C VAL A 58 -12.39 -2.47 15.69
N ILE A 59 -12.43 -2.17 17.01
CA ILE A 59 -13.61 -2.42 17.84
C ILE A 59 -14.81 -1.60 17.36
N GLN A 60 -14.61 -0.33 17.04
CA GLN A 60 -15.66 0.53 16.49
C GLN A 60 -16.24 -0.05 15.20
N THR A 61 -15.39 -0.57 14.29
CA THR A 61 -15.85 -1.19 13.05
C THR A 61 -16.65 -2.46 13.31
N TYR A 62 -16.20 -3.32 14.23
CA TYR A 62 -16.94 -4.51 14.64
C TYR A 62 -18.33 -4.15 15.20
N LEU A 63 -18.36 -3.20 16.14
CA LEU A 63 -19.61 -2.73 16.73
C LEU A 63 -20.54 -2.09 15.69
N SER A 64 -20.02 -1.29 14.77
CA SER A 64 -20.81 -0.67 13.69
C SER A 64 -21.48 -1.69 12.80
N ALA A 65 -20.79 -2.77 12.45
CA ALA A 65 -21.35 -3.84 11.64
C ALA A 65 -22.48 -4.61 12.35
N ASN A 66 -22.35 -4.82 13.65
CA ASN A 66 -23.32 -5.59 14.45
C ASN A 66 -24.41 -4.71 15.07
N SER A 67 -24.18 -3.39 15.24
CA SER A 67 -25.09 -2.48 15.92
C SER A 67 -26.26 -2.01 15.07
N SER A 68 -26.13 -2.02 13.75
CA SER A 68 -27.21 -1.54 12.86
C SER A 68 -28.54 -2.28 13.07
N GLN A 69 -28.51 -3.51 13.58
CA GLN A 69 -29.69 -4.32 13.88
C GLN A 69 -30.18 -4.19 15.34
N ARG A 70 -29.35 -3.73 16.28
CA ARG A 70 -29.63 -3.80 17.72
C ARG A 70 -29.69 -2.42 18.40
N ALA A 71 -29.06 -1.38 17.84
CA ALA A 71 -29.05 -0.04 18.45
C ALA A 71 -30.31 0.75 18.11
N LYS A 72 -30.82 1.50 19.13
CA LYS A 72 -31.98 2.39 18.97
C LYS A 72 -31.63 3.74 18.34
N LYS A 73 -30.37 4.19 18.50
CA LYS A 73 -29.87 5.44 17.95
C LYS A 73 -28.56 5.17 17.22
N LEU A 74 -28.48 5.62 15.99
CA LEU A 74 -27.33 5.45 15.11
C LEU A 74 -26.84 6.82 14.66
N LYS A 75 -25.52 6.97 14.64
CA LYS A 75 -24.82 8.10 14.05
C LYS A 75 -24.32 7.68 12.67
N ALA A 76 -24.58 8.48 11.65
CA ALA A 76 -24.12 8.26 10.30
C ALA A 76 -22.83 9.06 10.06
N GLU A 77 -21.75 8.37 9.74
CA GLU A 77 -20.47 8.99 9.37
C GLU A 77 -20.12 8.66 7.91
N PHE A 78 -19.65 9.68 7.19
CA PHE A 78 -19.24 9.51 5.81
C PHE A 78 -17.73 9.19 5.76
N VAL A 79 -17.39 7.95 5.42
CA VAL A 79 -16.00 7.49 5.30
C VAL A 79 -15.61 7.45 3.82
N LYS A 80 -14.82 8.42 3.37
CA LYS A 80 -14.40 8.56 1.96
C LYS A 80 -13.66 7.34 1.39
N ASP A 81 -12.97 6.60 2.25
CA ASP A 81 -12.05 5.52 1.86
C ASP A 81 -12.68 4.10 2.02
N SER A 82 -14.01 3.99 2.15
CA SER A 82 -14.73 2.72 2.30
C SER A 82 -15.56 2.40 1.06
N GLN A 83 -15.72 1.11 0.74
CA GLN A 83 -16.63 0.65 -0.31
C GLN A 83 -18.10 1.01 0.02
N THR A 84 -18.43 1.07 1.32
CA THR A 84 -19.70 1.58 1.83
C THR A 84 -19.43 2.96 2.42
N PRO A 85 -19.73 4.06 1.69
CA PRO A 85 -19.38 5.41 2.13
C PRO A 85 -20.15 5.85 3.38
N LEU A 86 -21.33 5.30 3.63
CA LEU A 86 -22.13 5.57 4.82
C LEU A 86 -21.90 4.46 5.85
N VAL A 87 -21.20 4.79 6.92
CA VAL A 87 -21.01 3.89 8.07
C VAL A 87 -21.95 4.35 9.19
N LEU A 88 -22.82 3.42 9.61
CA LEU A 88 -23.69 3.63 10.75
C LEU A 88 -22.95 3.17 12.01
N SER A 89 -22.63 4.06 12.90
CA SER A 89 -22.01 3.79 14.18
C SER A 89 -22.97 4.03 15.33
N MET A 90 -22.65 3.49 16.49
CA MET A 90 -23.37 3.69 17.73
C MET A 90 -23.29 5.16 18.14
N ASP A 91 -24.43 5.77 18.50
CA ASP A 91 -24.48 7.14 19.03
C ASP A 91 -23.88 7.24 20.43
N ASP A 92 -23.47 8.44 20.82
CA ASP A 92 -22.89 8.70 22.14
C ASP A 92 -23.88 8.34 23.26
N ASN A 93 -23.38 7.75 24.35
CA ASN A 93 -24.13 7.21 25.47
C ASN A 93 -25.15 6.11 25.16
N GLN A 94 -25.03 5.49 24.01
CA GLN A 94 -25.80 4.28 23.62
C GLN A 94 -25.14 3.04 24.18
N GLU A 95 -25.95 2.10 24.70
CA GLU A 95 -25.52 0.78 25.12
C GLU A 95 -25.98 -0.28 24.11
N ILE A 96 -25.09 -1.19 23.77
CA ILE A 96 -25.38 -2.35 22.90
C ILE A 96 -25.03 -3.61 23.68
N THR A 97 -25.93 -4.59 23.64
CA THR A 97 -25.69 -5.91 24.18
C THR A 97 -25.15 -6.81 23.05
N ASP A 98 -24.04 -7.47 23.32
CA ASP A 98 -23.49 -8.51 22.47
C ASP A 98 -23.44 -9.84 23.23
N GLU A 99 -23.51 -10.96 22.51
CA GLU A 99 -23.53 -12.29 23.08
C GLU A 99 -22.38 -13.15 22.54
N PHE A 100 -21.61 -13.72 23.44
CA PHE A 100 -20.51 -14.61 23.10
C PHE A 100 -20.51 -15.86 23.96
N ASN A 101 -20.64 -17.03 23.33
CA ASN A 101 -20.73 -18.34 24.02
C ASN A 101 -21.78 -18.38 25.15
N GLY A 102 -22.97 -17.76 24.90
CA GLY A 102 -24.04 -17.69 25.88
C GLY A 102 -23.84 -16.68 27.02
N VAL A 103 -22.80 -15.82 26.91
CA VAL A 103 -22.51 -14.76 27.89
C VAL A 103 -22.83 -13.41 27.29
N ASN A 104 -23.67 -12.65 27.97
CA ASN A 104 -23.99 -11.28 27.57
C ASN A 104 -22.90 -10.31 28.05
N VAL A 105 -22.50 -9.42 27.17
CA VAL A 105 -21.59 -8.29 27.43
C VAL A 105 -22.22 -7.00 26.92
N TRP A 106 -21.86 -5.88 27.53
CA TRP A 106 -22.42 -4.57 27.19
C TRP A 106 -21.32 -3.62 26.74
N TRP A 107 -21.53 -3.00 25.59
CA TRP A 107 -20.67 -1.96 25.06
C TRP A 107 -21.35 -0.61 25.14
N THR A 108 -20.65 0.39 25.67
CA THR A 108 -21.09 1.78 25.71
C THR A 108 -20.09 2.69 25.02
N ALA A 109 -20.57 3.62 24.18
CA ALA A 109 -19.77 4.68 23.58
C ALA A 109 -19.93 5.96 24.44
N ASN A 110 -18.82 6.50 24.90
CA ASN A 110 -18.81 7.68 25.76
C ASN A 110 -17.79 8.70 25.25
N TYR A 111 -17.95 9.95 25.66
CA TYR A 111 -16.97 11.00 25.43
C TYR A 111 -16.74 11.83 26.70
N THR A 112 -15.55 12.40 26.82
CA THR A 112 -15.22 13.34 27.90
C THR A 112 -14.78 14.65 27.27
N THR A 113 -15.40 15.75 27.65
CA THR A 113 -14.96 17.09 27.29
C THR A 113 -13.96 17.60 28.33
N SER A 114 -12.73 17.91 27.93
CA SER A 114 -11.79 18.54 28.84
C SER A 114 -11.92 20.05 28.78
N ASN A 115 -12.27 20.68 29.91
CA ASN A 115 -12.34 22.14 30.08
C ASN A 115 -10.93 22.75 30.23
N SER A 116 -10.00 22.47 29.35
CA SER A 116 -8.74 23.21 29.32
C SER A 116 -8.93 24.47 28.46
N GLN A 117 -9.28 25.57 29.10
CA GLN A 117 -9.16 26.91 28.53
C GLN A 117 -7.65 27.22 28.34
N LEU A 118 -7.03 26.73 27.29
CA LEU A 118 -5.77 27.22 26.84
C LEU A 118 -6.01 27.96 25.52
N PHE A 119 -5.57 29.21 25.52
CA PHE A 119 -5.61 30.17 24.43
C PHE A 119 -5.25 29.58 23.07
N SER A 120 -6.24 29.05 22.34
CA SER A 120 -6.10 28.71 20.94
C SER A 120 -7.21 29.40 20.17
N GLN A 121 -6.84 30.22 19.21
CA GLN A 121 -7.75 30.96 18.33
C GLN A 121 -8.56 30.06 17.36
N TYR A 122 -8.41 28.74 17.45
CA TYR A 122 -9.19 27.78 16.69
C TYR A 122 -9.97 26.87 17.64
N PRO A 123 -11.28 26.67 17.43
CA PRO A 123 -12.09 25.74 18.20
C PRO A 123 -11.67 24.30 17.86
N VAL A 124 -10.69 23.78 18.58
CA VAL A 124 -10.40 22.35 18.57
C VAL A 124 -11.37 21.70 19.54
N SER A 125 -12.29 20.88 19.07
CA SER A 125 -13.15 20.07 19.92
C SER A 125 -12.28 19.12 20.75
N ASN A 126 -12.14 19.43 22.05
CA ASN A 126 -11.39 18.61 23.02
C ASN A 126 -12.19 17.38 23.49
N GLU A 127 -12.98 16.78 22.61
CA GLU A 127 -13.72 15.56 22.89
C GLU A 127 -12.80 14.36 22.83
N LYS A 128 -12.63 13.67 23.93
CA LYS A 128 -11.92 12.39 24.01
C LYS A 128 -12.95 11.27 24.05
N ARG A 129 -13.05 10.51 22.98
CA ARG A 129 -13.98 9.38 22.87
C ARG A 129 -13.36 8.11 23.41
N PHE A 130 -14.20 7.26 23.98
CA PHE A 130 -13.78 5.95 24.44
C PHE A 130 -14.96 4.96 24.41
N LEU A 131 -14.63 3.70 24.24
CA LEU A 131 -15.57 2.59 24.30
C LEU A 131 -15.37 1.85 25.62
N THR A 132 -16.44 1.49 26.30
CA THR A 132 -16.39 0.72 27.55
C THR A 132 -17.09 -0.60 27.35
N LEU A 133 -16.37 -1.70 27.64
CA LEU A 133 -16.88 -3.05 27.70
C LEU A 133 -17.22 -3.41 29.15
N THR A 134 -18.47 -3.73 29.44
CA THR A 134 -18.95 -4.16 30.77
C THR A 134 -19.35 -5.62 30.71
N PHE A 135 -18.93 -6.39 31.70
CA PHE A 135 -19.26 -7.82 31.80
C PHE A 135 -19.18 -8.33 33.26
N HIS A 136 -19.84 -9.46 33.50
CA HIS A 136 -19.86 -10.04 34.85
C HIS A 136 -18.50 -10.70 35.20
N LYS A 137 -17.99 -10.46 36.42
CA LYS A 137 -16.66 -10.95 36.88
C LYS A 137 -16.43 -12.45 36.77
N ARG A 138 -17.48 -13.27 36.76
CA ARG A 138 -17.40 -14.74 36.58
C ARG A 138 -16.79 -15.13 35.24
N HIS A 139 -16.96 -14.28 34.21
CA HIS A 139 -16.54 -14.56 32.86
C HIS A 139 -15.26 -13.82 32.45
N ARG A 140 -14.48 -13.37 33.47
CA ARG A 140 -13.27 -12.57 33.25
C ARG A 140 -12.33 -13.22 32.26
N ASP A 141 -11.93 -14.46 32.48
CA ASP A 141 -10.95 -15.14 31.65
C ASP A 141 -11.46 -15.36 30.23
N LEU A 142 -12.72 -15.77 30.05
CA LEU A 142 -13.35 -15.94 28.75
C LEU A 142 -13.37 -14.61 27.97
N ILE A 143 -13.73 -13.53 28.63
CA ILE A 143 -13.86 -12.22 27.96
C ILE A 143 -12.49 -11.62 27.62
N THR A 144 -11.53 -11.68 28.55
CA THR A 144 -10.21 -11.05 28.34
C THR A 144 -9.34 -11.82 27.36
N THR A 145 -9.45 -13.15 27.27
CA THR A 145 -8.61 -13.99 26.40
C THR A 145 -9.28 -14.27 25.05
N SER A 146 -10.56 -14.65 25.07
CA SER A 146 -11.22 -15.16 23.84
C SER A 146 -12.11 -14.12 23.17
N TYR A 147 -12.98 -13.42 23.93
CA TYR A 147 -13.93 -12.48 23.32
C TYR A 147 -13.24 -11.25 22.72
N ILE A 148 -12.33 -10.60 23.46
CA ILE A 148 -11.63 -9.40 22.92
C ILE A 148 -10.84 -9.78 21.67
N GLN A 149 -10.18 -10.93 21.65
CA GLN A 149 -9.48 -11.41 20.47
C GLN A 149 -10.44 -11.64 19.30
N HIS A 150 -11.58 -12.29 19.54
CA HIS A 150 -12.64 -12.49 18.53
C HIS A 150 -13.12 -11.16 17.95
N VAL A 151 -13.40 -10.16 18.78
CA VAL A 151 -13.83 -8.82 18.34
C VAL A 151 -12.76 -8.16 17.45
N LEU A 152 -11.48 -8.26 17.85
CA LEU A 152 -10.37 -7.71 17.07
C LEU A 152 -10.20 -8.45 15.73
N GLU A 153 -10.28 -9.76 15.70
CA GLU A 153 -10.17 -10.56 14.48
C GLU A 153 -11.32 -10.27 13.50
N GLN A 154 -12.56 -10.26 14.00
CA GLN A 154 -13.73 -9.96 13.18
C GLN A 154 -13.72 -8.50 12.68
N GLY A 155 -13.39 -7.55 13.54
CA GLY A 155 -13.24 -6.14 13.14
C GLY A 155 -12.17 -5.94 12.07
N GLN A 156 -11.03 -6.61 12.21
CA GLN A 156 -9.96 -6.61 11.22
C GLN A 156 -10.39 -7.24 9.89
N ALA A 157 -11.16 -8.33 9.94
CA ALA A 157 -11.72 -8.98 8.75
C ALA A 157 -12.68 -8.05 8.00
N ILE A 158 -13.55 -7.33 8.73
CA ILE A 158 -14.48 -6.34 8.16
C ILE A 158 -13.70 -5.18 7.53
N ILE A 159 -12.70 -4.63 8.21
CA ILE A 159 -11.83 -3.57 7.67
C ILE A 159 -11.16 -4.05 6.39
N SER A 160 -10.60 -5.26 6.40
CA SER A 160 -9.91 -5.84 5.24
C SER A 160 -10.84 -6.05 4.05
N LYS A 161 -12.09 -6.45 4.31
CA LYS A 161 -13.12 -6.66 3.29
C LYS A 161 -13.61 -5.35 2.67
N ASN A 162 -13.77 -4.31 3.50
CA ASN A 162 -14.31 -3.01 3.08
C ASN A 162 -13.21 -2.02 2.65
N ARG A 163 -11.94 -2.43 2.70
CA ARG A 163 -10.81 -1.58 2.36
C ARG A 163 -10.81 -1.28 0.86
N ARG A 164 -10.70 0.00 0.51
CA ARG A 164 -10.31 0.43 -0.83
C ARG A 164 -8.81 0.48 -0.90
N LEU A 165 -8.27 -0.03 -1.99
CA LEU A 165 -6.86 0.12 -2.29
C LEU A 165 -6.50 1.59 -2.49
N LYS A 166 -5.29 1.94 -2.11
CA LYS A 166 -4.75 3.29 -2.27
C LYS A 166 -3.49 3.26 -3.10
N ILE A 167 -3.32 4.30 -3.90
CA ILE A 167 -2.05 4.62 -4.53
C ILE A 167 -1.48 5.85 -3.86
N TYR A 168 -0.23 5.75 -3.47
CA TYR A 168 0.54 6.78 -2.80
C TYR A 168 1.63 7.29 -3.74
N THR A 169 1.87 8.60 -3.72
CA THR A 169 3.02 9.24 -4.37
C THR A 169 3.80 10.05 -3.36
N ASN A 170 5.11 10.15 -3.51
CA ASN A 170 5.94 10.91 -2.61
C ASN A 170 5.85 12.42 -2.86
N ASN A 171 5.76 13.18 -1.77
CA ASN A 171 5.64 14.63 -1.81
C ASN A 171 7.02 15.30 -1.81
N PRO A 172 7.34 16.16 -2.79
CA PRO A 172 8.61 16.88 -2.84
C PRO A 172 8.69 18.06 -1.86
N SER A 173 7.55 18.51 -1.27
CA SER A 173 7.53 19.74 -0.48
C SER A 173 7.79 19.51 1.00
N ASP A 174 8.91 20.08 1.50
CA ASP A 174 9.18 20.30 2.91
C ASP A 174 8.39 21.53 3.43
N ASN A 175 7.08 21.49 3.43
CA ASN A 175 6.29 22.47 4.17
C ASN A 175 6.42 22.16 5.68
N TRP A 176 7.49 22.65 6.30
CA TRP A 176 7.80 22.46 7.71
C TRP A 176 6.74 23.07 8.66
N TRP A 177 5.86 23.92 8.17
CA TRP A 177 4.74 24.51 8.89
C TRP A 177 3.57 23.55 9.15
N SER A 178 3.54 22.39 8.48
CA SER A 178 2.47 21.42 8.69
C SER A 178 2.92 20.33 9.66
N TYR A 179 2.50 20.41 10.91
CA TYR A 179 2.65 19.36 11.95
C TYR A 179 2.10 17.98 11.55
N LYS A 180 1.48 17.86 10.37
CA LYS A 180 0.86 16.66 9.80
C LYS A 180 1.36 16.30 8.40
N SER A 181 2.50 16.83 7.93
CA SER A 181 2.95 16.47 6.59
C SER A 181 3.44 15.02 6.57
N THR A 182 2.57 14.13 6.16
CA THR A 182 2.99 12.80 5.69
C THR A 182 3.82 12.99 4.43
N LYS A 183 4.92 12.26 4.31
CA LYS A 183 5.79 12.28 3.11
C LYS A 183 5.07 11.69 1.89
N TRP A 184 3.91 11.05 2.09
CA TRP A 184 3.10 10.41 1.07
C TRP A 184 1.74 11.09 0.92
N SER A 185 1.39 11.47 -0.30
CA SER A 185 0.02 11.80 -0.72
C SER A 185 -0.64 10.55 -1.29
N HIS A 186 -1.95 10.42 -1.17
CA HIS A 186 -2.64 9.26 -1.69
C HIS A 186 -4.00 9.58 -2.29
N THR A 187 -4.41 8.73 -3.22
CA THR A 187 -5.77 8.67 -3.75
C THR A 187 -6.26 7.21 -3.78
N THR A 188 -7.55 7.02 -4.03
CA THR A 188 -8.11 5.67 -4.19
C THR A 188 -7.57 5.04 -5.48
N PHE A 189 -7.14 3.77 -5.38
CA PHE A 189 -6.67 3.00 -6.52
C PHE A 189 -7.86 2.27 -7.16
N GLU A 190 -8.30 2.74 -8.31
CA GLU A 190 -9.48 2.20 -9.04
C GLU A 190 -9.10 1.61 -10.40
N HIS A 191 -7.87 1.16 -10.55
CA HIS A 191 -7.41 0.59 -11.82
C HIS A 191 -8.08 -0.77 -12.08
N PRO A 192 -8.73 -0.98 -13.26
CA PRO A 192 -9.50 -2.18 -13.55
C PRO A 192 -8.66 -3.40 -13.92
N ALA A 193 -7.36 -3.27 -14.13
CA ALA A 193 -6.49 -4.35 -14.57
C ALA A 193 -6.49 -5.53 -13.60
N ARG A 194 -6.62 -6.73 -14.17
CA ARG A 194 -6.55 -8.03 -13.49
C ARG A 194 -5.68 -8.97 -14.28
N PHE A 195 -5.26 -10.09 -13.69
CA PHE A 195 -4.50 -11.10 -14.43
C PHE A 195 -5.28 -11.67 -15.62
N GLU A 196 -6.61 -11.75 -15.52
CA GLU A 196 -7.46 -12.21 -16.61
C GLU A 196 -7.41 -11.27 -17.82
N THR A 197 -7.37 -9.95 -17.59
CA THR A 197 -7.34 -8.94 -18.66
C THR A 197 -5.94 -8.66 -19.20
N LEU A 198 -4.90 -9.18 -18.54
CA LEU A 198 -3.51 -8.92 -18.95
C LEU A 198 -3.11 -9.71 -20.18
N ALA A 199 -2.64 -9.05 -21.22
CA ALA A 199 -2.15 -9.66 -22.45
C ALA A 199 -0.77 -10.30 -22.22
N MET A 200 -0.75 -11.57 -21.89
CA MET A 200 0.46 -12.33 -21.59
C MET A 200 0.22 -13.82 -21.85
N GLU A 201 1.28 -14.54 -22.12
CA GLU A 201 1.27 -15.99 -22.24
C GLU A 201 0.73 -16.65 -20.95
N PRO A 202 -0.25 -17.60 -21.06
CA PRO A 202 -0.91 -18.20 -19.90
C PRO A 202 0.07 -18.87 -18.93
N ALA A 203 1.07 -19.58 -19.43
CA ALA A 203 2.06 -20.27 -18.59
C ALA A 203 2.88 -19.29 -17.74
N LYS A 204 3.35 -18.18 -18.32
CA LYS A 204 4.06 -17.10 -17.58
C LYS A 204 3.15 -16.44 -16.56
N LYS A 205 1.88 -16.22 -16.91
CA LYS A 205 0.88 -15.64 -16.03
C LYS A 205 0.66 -16.53 -14.80
N GLU A 206 0.47 -17.81 -15.00
CA GLU A 206 0.28 -18.79 -13.92
C GLU A 206 1.51 -18.91 -13.02
N GLU A 207 2.71 -18.90 -13.58
CA GLU A 207 3.97 -18.90 -12.82
C GLU A 207 4.06 -17.68 -11.88
N ILE A 208 3.65 -16.48 -12.34
CA ILE A 208 3.64 -15.25 -11.54
C ILE A 208 2.60 -15.35 -10.42
N ILE A 209 1.38 -15.80 -10.74
CA ILE A 209 0.30 -15.97 -9.75
C ILE A 209 0.74 -16.96 -8.66
N ASN A 210 1.32 -18.10 -9.03
CA ASN A 210 1.80 -19.11 -8.09
C ASN A 210 2.90 -18.55 -7.17
N ASP A 211 3.82 -17.73 -7.69
CA ASP A 211 4.86 -17.08 -6.89
C ASP A 211 4.25 -16.07 -5.89
N LEU A 212 3.27 -15.27 -6.32
CA LEU A 212 2.55 -14.33 -5.45
C LEU A 212 1.76 -15.04 -4.34
N VAL A 213 1.06 -16.13 -4.66
CA VAL A 213 0.32 -16.95 -3.68
C VAL A 213 1.28 -17.56 -2.66
N LYS A 214 2.41 -18.09 -3.14
CA LYS A 214 3.47 -18.65 -2.27
C LYS A 214 4.04 -17.58 -1.35
N PHE A 215 4.27 -16.38 -1.85
CA PHE A 215 4.73 -15.25 -1.04
C PHE A 215 3.69 -14.85 0.02
N LYS A 216 2.42 -14.68 -0.36
CA LYS A 216 1.32 -14.31 0.53
C LYS A 216 1.16 -15.26 1.72
N ASN A 217 1.31 -16.56 1.47
CA ASN A 217 1.18 -17.62 2.48
C ASN A 217 2.51 -17.93 3.19
N GLY A 218 3.58 -17.20 2.86
CA GLY A 218 4.95 -17.52 3.28
C GLY A 218 5.37 -17.04 4.65
N LYS A 219 4.52 -16.37 5.46
CA LYS A 219 4.89 -15.76 6.74
C LYS A 219 5.74 -16.65 7.65
N GLU A 220 5.27 -17.86 7.91
CA GLU A 220 5.95 -18.81 8.79
C GLU A 220 7.27 -19.31 8.17
N TYR A 221 7.28 -19.52 6.86
CA TYR A 221 8.49 -19.92 6.14
C TYR A 221 9.58 -18.84 6.24
N TYR A 222 9.26 -17.55 5.98
CA TYR A 222 10.21 -16.45 6.10
C TYR A 222 10.74 -16.32 7.53
N ALA A 223 9.87 -16.45 8.55
CA ALA A 223 10.27 -16.43 9.94
C ALA A 223 11.20 -17.61 10.28
N LYS A 224 10.89 -18.83 9.81
CA LYS A 224 11.69 -20.05 10.04
C LYS A 224 13.09 -19.95 9.45
N VAL A 225 13.24 -19.33 8.25
CA VAL A 225 14.55 -19.19 7.59
C VAL A 225 15.28 -17.91 7.98
N GLY A 226 14.73 -17.09 8.90
CA GLY A 226 15.34 -15.85 9.38
C GLY A 226 15.44 -14.76 8.31
N LYS A 227 14.54 -14.73 7.33
CA LYS A 227 14.51 -13.72 6.27
C LYS A 227 13.37 -12.73 6.47
N ALA A 228 13.60 -11.49 6.07
CA ALA A 228 12.55 -10.49 5.97
C ALA A 228 11.46 -10.96 4.99
N TRP A 229 10.18 -10.77 5.34
CA TRP A 229 9.04 -11.16 4.52
C TRP A 229 8.81 -10.13 3.41
N LYS A 230 9.69 -10.19 2.43
CA LYS A 230 9.69 -9.31 1.25
C LYS A 230 9.95 -10.11 -0.01
N ARG A 231 9.50 -9.58 -1.16
CA ARG A 231 9.74 -10.16 -2.48
C ARG A 231 10.03 -9.05 -3.48
N GLY A 232 11.14 -9.17 -4.22
CA GLY A 232 11.54 -8.24 -5.26
C GLY A 232 11.23 -8.77 -6.66
N TYR A 233 10.61 -7.94 -7.50
CA TYR A 233 10.33 -8.20 -8.91
C TYR A 233 11.03 -7.18 -9.79
N LEU A 234 11.61 -7.61 -10.91
CA LEU A 234 12.06 -6.75 -11.99
C LEU A 234 11.17 -7.01 -13.21
N LEU A 235 10.41 -5.99 -13.62
CA LEU A 235 9.64 -5.99 -14.85
C LEU A 235 10.46 -5.24 -15.92
N PHE A 236 10.85 -5.92 -16.97
CA PHE A 236 11.69 -5.33 -18.02
C PHE A 236 11.18 -5.65 -19.41
N GLY A 237 11.45 -4.78 -20.37
CA GLY A 237 11.05 -4.93 -21.76
C GLY A 237 10.68 -3.60 -22.41
N PRO A 238 10.39 -3.59 -23.70
CA PRO A 238 10.09 -2.38 -24.46
C PRO A 238 8.94 -1.55 -23.86
N PRO A 239 8.85 -0.25 -24.14
CA PRO A 239 7.69 0.54 -23.79
C PRO A 239 6.41 -0.03 -24.45
N GLY A 240 5.25 0.14 -23.84
CA GLY A 240 3.97 -0.36 -24.36
C GLY A 240 3.71 -1.85 -24.14
N THR A 241 4.58 -2.59 -23.43
CA THR A 241 4.40 -4.04 -23.16
C THR A 241 3.55 -4.34 -21.93
N GLY A 242 3.03 -3.33 -21.22
CA GLY A 242 2.09 -3.51 -20.10
C GLY A 242 2.74 -3.64 -18.74
N LYS A 243 3.95 -3.10 -18.49
CA LYS A 243 4.63 -3.12 -17.18
C LYS A 243 3.76 -2.50 -16.07
N SER A 244 3.24 -1.30 -16.25
CA SER A 244 2.37 -0.64 -15.25
C SER A 244 1.02 -1.35 -15.09
N THR A 245 0.50 -1.96 -16.17
CA THR A 245 -0.70 -2.81 -16.12
C THR A 245 -0.47 -4.07 -15.26
N MET A 246 0.70 -4.68 -15.36
CA MET A 246 1.10 -5.82 -14.51
C MET A 246 1.17 -5.41 -13.04
N ILE A 247 1.76 -4.26 -12.71
CA ILE A 247 1.80 -3.72 -11.34
C ILE A 247 0.38 -3.58 -10.79
N SER A 248 -0.52 -3.01 -11.59
CA SER A 248 -1.92 -2.82 -11.22
C SER A 248 -2.66 -4.16 -11.03
N ALA A 249 -2.41 -5.14 -11.88
CA ALA A 249 -2.96 -6.49 -11.75
C ALA A 249 -2.46 -7.20 -10.47
N ILE A 250 -1.16 -7.05 -10.15
CA ILE A 250 -0.59 -7.57 -8.89
C ILE A 250 -1.24 -6.89 -7.68
N ALA A 251 -1.42 -5.56 -7.70
CA ALA A 251 -2.03 -4.80 -6.61
C ALA A 251 -3.46 -5.28 -6.33
N ASN A 252 -4.28 -5.43 -7.38
CA ASN A 252 -5.64 -5.93 -7.27
C ASN A 252 -5.69 -7.38 -6.76
N PHE A 253 -4.82 -8.25 -7.28
CA PHE A 253 -4.77 -9.66 -6.89
C PHE A 253 -4.36 -9.87 -5.43
N MET A 254 -3.33 -9.13 -4.99
CA MET A 254 -2.81 -9.22 -3.63
C MET A 254 -3.66 -8.45 -2.63
N ASN A 255 -4.48 -7.50 -3.08
CA ASN A 255 -5.20 -6.52 -2.26
C ASN A 255 -4.23 -5.67 -1.43
N TYR A 256 -3.16 -5.14 -2.08
CA TYR A 256 -2.11 -4.33 -1.46
C TYR A 256 -2.15 -2.90 -1.97
N ASP A 257 -1.85 -1.94 -1.08
CA ASP A 257 -1.64 -0.55 -1.46
C ASP A 257 -0.39 -0.40 -2.33
N VAL A 258 -0.43 0.55 -3.25
CA VAL A 258 0.68 0.87 -4.14
C VAL A 258 1.37 2.14 -3.66
N TYR A 259 2.67 2.09 -3.49
CA TYR A 259 3.54 3.23 -3.20
C TYR A 259 4.43 3.48 -4.41
N ASP A 260 4.03 4.44 -5.22
CA ASP A 260 4.79 4.89 -6.38
C ASP A 260 5.89 5.84 -5.91
N LEU A 261 7.13 5.34 -5.94
CA LEU A 261 8.33 6.05 -5.48
C LEU A 261 9.09 6.62 -6.67
N GLU A 262 8.88 7.90 -6.92
CA GLU A 262 9.63 8.66 -7.90
C GLU A 262 10.99 9.09 -7.33
N LEU A 263 12.06 8.38 -7.71
CA LEU A 263 13.41 8.63 -7.19
C LEU A 263 13.96 10.01 -7.54
N THR A 264 13.55 10.58 -8.67
CA THR A 264 14.00 11.90 -9.16
C THR A 264 13.58 13.05 -8.23
N THR A 265 12.50 12.88 -7.49
CA THR A 265 11.97 13.86 -6.54
C THR A 265 12.54 13.71 -5.14
N VAL A 266 13.25 12.61 -4.86
CA VAL A 266 13.87 12.35 -3.54
C VAL A 266 15.21 13.08 -3.43
N LYS A 267 15.36 13.94 -2.43
CA LYS A 267 16.56 14.80 -2.29
C LYS A 267 17.81 14.02 -1.91
N ASN A 268 17.71 13.12 -0.94
CA ASN A 268 18.86 12.40 -0.39
C ASN A 268 18.48 11.02 0.17
N ASN A 269 19.50 10.26 0.58
CA ASN A 269 19.33 8.93 1.16
C ASN A 269 18.53 8.92 2.48
N ASN A 270 18.56 10.01 3.27
CA ASN A 270 17.78 10.12 4.50
C ASN A 270 16.29 10.28 4.22
N ASP A 271 15.93 11.07 3.21
CA ASP A 271 14.54 11.20 2.77
C ASP A 271 14.02 9.90 2.18
N LEU A 272 14.81 9.21 1.35
CA LEU A 272 14.49 7.88 0.86
C LEU A 272 14.19 6.92 2.01
N LYS A 273 15.04 6.89 3.03
CA LYS A 273 14.87 6.04 4.20
C LYS A 273 13.58 6.36 4.96
N ARG A 274 13.26 7.65 5.15
CA ARG A 274 12.01 8.08 5.80
C ARG A 274 10.78 7.65 5.02
N LEU A 275 10.75 7.89 3.70
CA LEU A 275 9.68 7.46 2.81
C LEU A 275 9.41 5.96 2.95
N LEU A 276 10.46 5.16 2.90
CA LEU A 276 10.36 3.71 2.94
C LEU A 276 9.97 3.16 4.33
N ILE A 277 10.33 3.84 5.42
CA ILE A 277 9.89 3.50 6.79
C ILE A 277 8.39 3.79 6.99
N GLU A 278 7.87 4.85 6.37
CA GLU A 278 6.46 5.25 6.47
C GLU A 278 5.51 4.35 5.67
N THR A 279 6.02 3.47 4.81
CA THR A 279 5.17 2.54 4.06
C THR A 279 4.51 1.51 4.99
N SER A 280 3.24 1.21 4.75
CA SER A 280 2.48 0.22 5.53
C SER A 280 2.87 -1.23 5.20
N SER A 281 2.45 -2.18 6.03
CA SER A 281 2.44 -3.60 5.66
C SER A 281 1.39 -3.87 4.57
N LYS A 282 1.55 -4.98 3.83
CA LYS A 282 0.70 -5.33 2.67
C LYS A 282 0.72 -4.22 1.63
N SER A 283 1.91 -3.86 1.20
CA SER A 283 2.17 -2.80 0.24
C SER A 283 3.07 -3.28 -0.90
N ILE A 284 2.90 -2.64 -2.05
CA ILE A 284 3.76 -2.75 -3.20
C ILE A 284 4.50 -1.43 -3.33
N ILE A 285 5.81 -1.44 -3.23
CA ILE A 285 6.66 -0.28 -3.50
C ILE A 285 7.08 -0.40 -4.96
N VAL A 286 6.72 0.59 -5.76
CA VAL A 286 7.04 0.65 -7.18
C VAL A 286 8.12 1.69 -7.39
N ILE A 287 9.13 1.33 -8.17
CA ILE A 287 10.21 2.22 -8.60
C ILE A 287 10.28 2.09 -10.10
N GLU A 288 9.64 3.04 -10.81
CA GLU A 288 9.57 3.01 -12.26
C GLU A 288 10.83 3.58 -12.91
N ASP A 289 11.14 3.07 -14.12
CA ASP A 289 12.18 3.53 -15.03
C ASP A 289 13.54 3.77 -14.35
N ILE A 290 14.01 2.74 -13.61
CA ILE A 290 15.27 2.83 -12.83
C ILE A 290 16.52 3.09 -13.71
N ASP A 291 16.43 2.84 -15.01
CA ASP A 291 17.48 3.14 -15.99
C ASP A 291 17.63 4.64 -16.27
N CYS A 292 16.60 5.44 -15.99
CA CYS A 292 16.63 6.89 -16.13
C CYS A 292 17.25 7.60 -14.92
N SER A 293 17.41 6.91 -13.80
CA SER A 293 18.03 7.44 -12.59
C SER A 293 19.57 7.43 -12.73
N LEU A 294 20.15 8.54 -13.10
CA LEU A 294 21.56 8.72 -13.57
C LEU A 294 22.65 8.06 -12.70
N ASP A 295 22.44 7.93 -11.41
CA ASP A 295 23.42 7.33 -10.50
C ASP A 295 23.27 5.82 -10.34
N LEU A 296 22.20 5.21 -10.91
CA LEU A 296 21.90 3.77 -10.83
C LEU A 296 22.44 2.97 -12.02
N THR A 297 22.98 3.63 -13.05
CA THR A 297 23.42 3.03 -14.32
C THR A 297 24.92 2.67 -14.39
N GLY A 298 25.65 2.71 -13.27
CA GLY A 298 27.04 2.24 -13.23
C GLY A 298 28.07 3.10 -14.00
N GLN A 299 27.71 4.30 -14.48
CA GLN A 299 28.62 5.18 -15.23
C GLN A 299 29.82 5.72 -14.42
N ARG A 300 29.99 5.31 -13.15
CA ARG A 300 31.15 5.61 -12.33
C ARG A 300 32.51 5.17 -12.95
N LYS A 301 32.51 4.18 -13.85
CA LYS A 301 33.77 3.68 -14.43
C LYS A 301 34.38 4.61 -15.49
N LYS A 302 33.55 5.43 -16.17
CA LYS A 302 34.08 6.30 -17.24
C LYS A 302 34.66 7.64 -16.77
N LYS A 303 34.34 8.08 -15.54
CA LYS A 303 34.92 9.32 -14.98
C LYS A 303 36.30 9.14 -14.35
N LYS A 304 36.64 7.93 -13.86
CA LYS A 304 37.96 7.66 -13.26
C LYS A 304 39.09 7.41 -14.29
N GLU A 305 38.80 7.15 -15.54
CA GLU A 305 39.78 6.92 -16.60
C GLU A 305 40.17 8.21 -17.39
N LYS A 306 39.41 9.33 -17.17
CA LYS A 306 39.71 10.61 -17.85
C LYS A 306 40.43 11.65 -16.98
N ASP A 307 40.57 11.43 -15.69
CA ASP A 307 41.21 12.40 -14.76
C ASP A 307 42.68 12.09 -14.44
N ASN A 308 43.37 11.29 -15.27
CA ASN A 308 44.82 11.03 -15.13
C ASN A 308 45.67 11.79 -16.14
N ASP A 309 45.14 12.83 -16.77
CA ASP A 309 46.00 13.76 -17.53
C ASP A 309 45.95 15.15 -16.89
N GLU A 310 47.08 15.47 -16.32
CA GLU A 310 47.67 16.69 -15.83
C GLU A 310 46.92 17.99 -16.15
N ASN A 311 46.43 18.69 -15.06
CA ASN A 311 46.75 20.09 -14.83
C ASN A 311 46.35 20.45 -13.38
N GLU A 312 47.40 20.78 -12.58
CA GLU A 312 47.31 21.45 -11.28
C GLU A 312 46.79 22.87 -11.49
N GLU A 313 45.45 23.05 -11.45
CA GLU A 313 44.87 24.35 -11.11
C GLU A 313 44.42 24.30 -9.65
N ILE A 314 44.95 25.27 -8.89
CA ILE A 314 44.67 25.54 -7.48
C ILE A 314 43.14 25.68 -7.34
N SER A 315 42.50 24.65 -6.82
CA SER A 315 41.03 24.64 -6.58
C SER A 315 40.73 25.44 -5.32
N ASP A 316 39.85 26.45 -5.43
CA ASP A 316 39.31 27.22 -4.32
C ASP A 316 38.61 26.29 -3.32
N PRO A 317 38.99 26.28 -2.03
CA PRO A 317 38.40 25.40 -1.01
C PRO A 317 36.89 25.55 -0.85
N ILE A 318 36.33 26.70 -1.24
CA ILE A 318 34.90 27.01 -1.21
C ILE A 318 34.15 26.23 -2.30
N LYS A 319 34.79 26.05 -3.48
CA LYS A 319 34.17 25.27 -4.58
C LYS A 319 34.19 23.74 -4.34
N GLU A 320 35.15 23.26 -3.55
CA GLU A 320 35.20 21.86 -3.12
C GLU A 320 34.13 21.57 -2.05
N ALA A 321 33.98 22.46 -1.05
CA ALA A 321 32.90 22.34 -0.06
C ALA A 321 31.49 22.41 -0.69
N GLU A 322 31.29 23.30 -1.67
CA GLU A 322 29.99 23.32 -2.40
C GLU A 322 29.79 22.13 -3.32
N LYS A 323 30.83 21.45 -3.78
CA LYS A 323 30.73 20.20 -4.54
C LYS A 323 30.44 19.01 -3.61
N GLU A 324 31.09 18.94 -2.44
CA GLU A 324 30.81 17.92 -1.44
C GLU A 324 29.40 18.04 -0.89
N ASP A 325 28.90 19.24 -0.56
CA ASP A 325 27.49 19.46 -0.16
C ASP A 325 26.47 19.11 -1.27
N LYS A 326 26.83 19.27 -2.54
CA LYS A 326 25.97 18.86 -3.68
C LYS A 326 26.04 17.36 -3.96
N GLU A 327 27.13 16.67 -3.65
CA GLU A 327 27.24 15.21 -3.76
C GLU A 327 26.56 14.49 -2.61
N GLU A 328 26.53 15.02 -1.39
CA GLU A 328 25.72 14.50 -0.27
C GLU A 328 24.21 14.65 -0.46
N SER A 329 23.77 15.48 -1.40
CA SER A 329 22.36 15.81 -1.64
C SER A 329 21.63 14.90 -2.63
N LYS A 330 22.22 13.79 -3.10
CA LYS A 330 21.58 12.90 -4.09
C LYS A 330 21.32 11.50 -3.55
N VAL A 331 20.24 10.87 -4.04
CA VAL A 331 19.99 9.45 -3.81
C VAL A 331 21.07 8.66 -4.54
N THR A 332 21.75 7.79 -3.81
CA THR A 332 22.81 6.94 -4.37
C THR A 332 22.30 5.50 -4.54
N LEU A 333 22.88 4.77 -5.49
CA LEU A 333 22.65 3.34 -5.65
C LEU A 333 22.91 2.59 -4.34
N SER A 334 23.99 2.91 -3.64
CA SER A 334 24.33 2.30 -2.34
C SER A 334 23.25 2.54 -1.29
N GLY A 335 22.65 3.75 -1.24
CA GLY A 335 21.54 4.07 -0.33
C GLY A 335 20.30 3.22 -0.60
N LEU A 336 19.93 3.08 -1.87
CA LEU A 336 18.81 2.25 -2.31
C LEU A 336 19.07 0.76 -1.99
N LEU A 337 20.25 0.24 -2.31
CA LEU A 337 20.64 -1.14 -2.05
C LEU A 337 20.64 -1.48 -0.57
N ASN A 338 21.15 -0.59 0.27
CA ASN A 338 21.18 -0.75 1.73
C ASN A 338 19.76 -0.80 2.32
N PHE A 339 18.82 -0.09 1.73
CA PHE A 339 17.44 -0.15 2.16
C PHE A 339 16.75 -1.45 1.71
N ILE A 340 16.93 -1.84 0.44
CA ILE A 340 16.29 -3.03 -0.09
C ILE A 340 16.77 -4.29 0.62
N ASP A 341 18.06 -4.40 0.93
CA ASP A 341 18.71 -5.63 1.43
C ASP A 341 19.45 -5.46 2.77
N GLY A 342 19.45 -4.25 3.36
CA GLY A 342 20.08 -3.97 4.67
C GLY A 342 19.15 -4.32 5.85
N ILE A 343 19.60 -3.97 7.06
CA ILE A 343 18.87 -4.19 8.33
C ILE A 343 17.46 -3.58 8.28
N TRP A 344 17.28 -2.45 7.61
CA TRP A 344 15.99 -1.77 7.45
C TRP A 344 14.99 -2.51 6.56
N SER A 345 15.45 -3.46 5.78
CA SER A 345 14.58 -4.27 4.92
C SER A 345 13.61 -5.16 5.69
N ALA A 346 13.91 -5.44 6.96
CA ALA A 346 13.04 -6.19 7.87
C ALA A 346 11.94 -5.32 8.52
N CYS A 347 12.05 -3.99 8.43
CA CYS A 347 11.06 -3.08 8.98
C CYS A 347 9.85 -3.00 8.05
N GLY A 348 8.64 -3.30 8.57
CA GLY A 348 7.38 -3.11 7.85
C GLY A 348 6.67 -4.36 7.37
N ALA A 349 7.08 -5.54 7.80
CA ALA A 349 6.42 -6.83 7.56
C ALA A 349 6.29 -7.20 6.06
N GLU A 350 5.13 -7.60 5.60
CA GLU A 350 4.82 -8.13 4.28
C GLU A 350 4.90 -7.04 3.19
N ARG A 351 5.90 -7.13 2.29
CA ARG A 351 6.14 -6.13 1.23
C ARG A 351 6.56 -6.77 -0.09
N ILE A 352 6.06 -6.20 -1.18
CA ILE A 352 6.54 -6.46 -2.54
C ILE A 352 7.26 -5.19 -3.02
N ILE A 353 8.40 -5.35 -3.67
CA ILE A 353 9.13 -4.25 -4.30
C ILE A 353 9.20 -4.56 -5.79
N ILE A 354 8.69 -3.67 -6.63
CA ILE A 354 8.68 -3.84 -8.08
C ILE A 354 9.53 -2.73 -8.71
N PHE A 355 10.47 -3.16 -9.51
CA PHE A 355 11.29 -2.27 -10.33
C PHE A 355 10.86 -2.42 -11.79
N THR A 356 10.83 -1.30 -12.52
CA THR A 356 10.65 -1.34 -13.96
C THR A 356 11.84 -0.75 -14.69
N THR A 357 12.14 -1.28 -15.88
CA THR A 357 13.13 -0.73 -16.80
C THR A 357 12.78 -1.06 -18.24
N ASN A 358 13.15 -0.18 -19.15
CA ASN A 358 13.11 -0.47 -20.58
C ASN A 358 14.41 -1.12 -21.08
N PHE A 359 15.52 -0.97 -20.34
CA PHE A 359 16.87 -1.40 -20.73
C PHE A 359 17.58 -2.15 -19.59
N VAL A 360 17.35 -3.45 -19.49
CA VAL A 360 17.94 -4.28 -18.43
C VAL A 360 19.47 -4.27 -18.46
N ASP A 361 20.08 -4.17 -19.65
CA ASP A 361 21.53 -4.18 -19.86
C ASP A 361 22.24 -2.93 -19.31
N LYS A 362 21.49 -1.84 -19.08
CA LYS A 362 22.04 -0.62 -18.50
C LYS A 362 22.09 -0.66 -16.98
N LEU A 363 21.43 -1.63 -16.33
CA LEU A 363 21.37 -1.71 -14.89
C LEU A 363 22.66 -2.24 -14.28
N ASP A 364 23.02 -1.69 -13.11
CA ASP A 364 24.13 -2.20 -12.32
C ASP A 364 23.84 -3.66 -11.88
N PRO A 365 24.78 -4.61 -12.10
CA PRO A 365 24.62 -6.00 -11.68
C PRO A 365 24.31 -6.18 -10.19
N ALA A 366 24.71 -5.24 -9.36
CA ALA A 366 24.40 -5.25 -7.93
C ALA A 366 22.90 -5.10 -7.64
N LEU A 367 22.13 -4.41 -8.50
CA LEU A 367 20.67 -4.31 -8.39
C LEU A 367 19.98 -5.64 -8.70
N ILE A 368 20.42 -6.31 -9.75
CA ILE A 368 19.77 -7.50 -10.33
C ILE A 368 19.98 -8.75 -9.46
N ARG A 369 20.81 -8.67 -8.44
CA ARG A 369 21.18 -9.79 -7.57
C ARG A 369 19.97 -10.38 -6.85
N ARG A 370 19.95 -11.74 -6.70
CA ARG A 370 18.95 -12.46 -5.88
C ARG A 370 18.96 -11.94 -4.44
N GLY A 371 17.76 -11.79 -3.83
CA GLY A 371 17.54 -11.16 -2.54
C GLY A 371 17.16 -9.67 -2.66
N ARG A 372 17.33 -9.08 -3.86
CA ARG A 372 16.88 -7.72 -4.22
C ARG A 372 15.82 -7.79 -5.31
N MET A 373 16.16 -8.36 -6.45
CA MET A 373 15.23 -8.68 -7.53
C MET A 373 15.18 -10.20 -7.65
N ASP A 374 14.29 -10.83 -6.90
CA ASP A 374 14.21 -12.28 -6.78
C ASP A 374 13.66 -12.95 -8.03
N LYS A 375 12.77 -12.24 -8.72
CA LYS A 375 12.12 -12.71 -9.93
C LYS A 375 12.18 -11.65 -11.03
N HIS A 376 12.71 -12.06 -12.18
CA HIS A 376 12.77 -11.24 -13.38
C HIS A 376 11.63 -11.65 -14.30
N ILE A 377 10.83 -10.69 -14.74
CA ILE A 377 9.67 -10.89 -15.59
C ILE A 377 9.87 -10.05 -16.85
N GLU A 378 10.10 -10.74 -17.94
CA GLU A 378 10.20 -10.12 -19.26
C GLU A 378 8.80 -9.84 -19.80
N MET A 379 8.53 -8.57 -20.05
CA MET A 379 7.34 -8.07 -20.71
C MET A 379 7.68 -7.90 -22.21
N SER A 380 7.33 -8.92 -22.98
CA SER A 380 7.71 -9.03 -24.38
C SER A 380 6.68 -8.43 -25.33
N TYR A 381 6.99 -8.42 -26.62
CA TYR A 381 6.04 -8.11 -27.69
C TYR A 381 4.83 -9.04 -27.66
N CYS A 382 3.76 -8.64 -28.34
CA CYS A 382 2.49 -9.36 -28.34
C CYS A 382 2.61 -10.67 -29.16
N GLY A 383 2.61 -11.79 -28.46
CA GLY A 383 2.48 -13.11 -29.10
C GLY A 383 1.02 -13.48 -29.31
N TYR A 384 0.77 -14.56 -30.07
CA TYR A 384 -0.60 -14.99 -30.42
C TYR A 384 -1.51 -15.23 -29.20
N GLN A 385 -1.00 -15.84 -28.13
CA GLN A 385 -1.81 -16.07 -26.92
C GLN A 385 -2.17 -14.76 -26.20
N ALA A 386 -1.27 -13.77 -26.22
CA ALA A 386 -1.53 -12.43 -25.70
C ALA A 386 -2.57 -11.70 -26.56
N PHE A 387 -2.47 -11.83 -27.90
CA PHE A 387 -3.47 -11.30 -28.83
C PHE A 387 -4.87 -11.86 -28.56
N LYS A 388 -5.02 -13.17 -28.32
CA LYS A 388 -6.34 -13.75 -27.98
C LYS A 388 -6.98 -13.09 -26.76
N VAL A 389 -6.19 -12.79 -25.73
CA VAL A 389 -6.68 -12.07 -24.54
C VAL A 389 -7.16 -10.67 -24.92
N LEU A 390 -6.41 -9.95 -25.76
CA LEU A 390 -6.82 -8.62 -26.24
C LEU A 390 -8.07 -8.70 -27.13
N ALA A 391 -8.15 -9.65 -28.06
CA ALA A 391 -9.32 -9.84 -28.92
C ALA A 391 -10.59 -10.09 -28.07
N LYS A 392 -10.47 -10.93 -27.05
CA LYS A 392 -11.58 -11.16 -26.10
C LYS A 392 -11.94 -9.89 -25.31
N ASN A 393 -10.95 -9.14 -24.82
CA ASN A 393 -11.19 -7.95 -24.00
C ASN A 393 -11.81 -6.78 -24.79
N TYR A 394 -11.37 -6.58 -26.04
CA TYR A 394 -11.77 -5.41 -26.84
C TYR A 394 -12.93 -5.68 -27.80
N LEU A 395 -13.01 -6.90 -28.31
CA LEU A 395 -14.00 -7.25 -29.35
C LEU A 395 -14.98 -8.34 -28.91
N ASP A 396 -14.80 -8.93 -27.72
CA ASP A 396 -15.57 -10.05 -27.17
C ASP A 396 -15.58 -11.29 -28.08
N ILE A 397 -14.45 -11.54 -28.77
CA ILE A 397 -14.28 -12.72 -29.66
C ILE A 397 -13.16 -13.61 -29.15
N GLU A 398 -13.38 -14.93 -29.24
CA GLU A 398 -12.39 -15.95 -28.81
C GLU A 398 -11.67 -16.61 -29.99
N SER A 399 -12.30 -16.64 -31.19
CA SER A 399 -11.74 -17.23 -32.40
C SER A 399 -12.37 -16.61 -33.65
N HIS A 400 -11.65 -16.66 -34.76
CA HIS A 400 -12.13 -16.34 -36.10
C HIS A 400 -11.35 -17.18 -37.11
N ASP A 401 -12.06 -18.01 -37.89
CA ASP A 401 -11.45 -19.09 -38.69
C ASP A 401 -10.50 -18.57 -39.76
N ASP A 402 -10.80 -17.44 -40.40
CA ASP A 402 -9.98 -16.89 -41.49
C ASP A 402 -8.90 -15.90 -41.04
N LEU A 403 -9.24 -15.00 -40.06
CA LEU A 403 -8.36 -13.88 -39.73
C LEU A 403 -7.35 -14.20 -38.63
N PHE A 404 -7.68 -15.05 -37.66
CA PHE A 404 -6.78 -15.39 -36.57
C PHE A 404 -5.52 -16.11 -37.03
N PRO A 405 -5.55 -17.08 -37.98
CA PRO A 405 -4.34 -17.72 -38.50
C PRO A 405 -3.40 -16.73 -39.21
N ILE A 406 -3.96 -15.74 -39.92
CA ILE A 406 -3.17 -14.69 -40.58
C ILE A 406 -2.46 -13.82 -39.54
N ILE A 407 -3.18 -13.41 -38.50
CA ILE A 407 -2.63 -12.62 -37.41
C ILE A 407 -1.57 -13.39 -36.62
N GLU A 408 -1.78 -14.68 -36.35
CA GLU A 408 -0.78 -15.58 -35.72
C GLU A 408 0.53 -15.57 -36.46
N LYS A 409 0.47 -15.77 -37.79
CA LYS A 409 1.65 -15.77 -38.65
C LYS A 409 2.36 -14.40 -38.61
N LEU A 410 1.62 -13.31 -38.78
CA LEU A 410 2.19 -11.97 -38.82
C LEU A 410 2.79 -11.55 -37.47
N LEU A 411 2.15 -11.89 -36.32
CA LEU A 411 2.71 -11.66 -35.01
C LEU A 411 3.98 -12.46 -34.73
N GLY A 412 4.14 -13.64 -35.35
CA GLY A 412 5.39 -14.41 -35.31
C GLY A 412 6.55 -13.79 -36.11
N GLU A 413 6.22 -12.94 -37.09
CA GLU A 413 7.19 -12.30 -37.98
C GLU A 413 7.47 -10.82 -37.62
N THR A 414 6.70 -10.24 -36.69
CA THR A 414 6.76 -8.80 -36.33
C THR A 414 6.86 -8.57 -34.83
N ASN A 415 7.56 -7.53 -34.46
CA ASN A 415 7.67 -7.09 -33.05
C ASN A 415 6.67 -5.95 -32.78
N MET A 416 5.38 -6.28 -32.58
CA MET A 416 4.36 -5.31 -32.20
C MET A 416 4.05 -5.39 -30.70
N THR A 417 3.94 -4.24 -30.05
CA THR A 417 3.64 -4.22 -28.60
C THR A 417 2.17 -4.52 -28.31
N PRO A 418 1.82 -5.04 -27.14
CA PRO A 418 0.41 -5.20 -26.74
C PRO A 418 -0.39 -3.89 -26.79
N ALA A 419 0.24 -2.74 -26.55
CA ALA A 419 -0.40 -1.43 -26.67
C ALA A 419 -0.78 -1.09 -28.11
N ASP A 420 0.13 -1.33 -29.06
CA ASP A 420 -0.14 -1.10 -30.48
C ASP A 420 -1.21 -2.05 -31.02
N VAL A 421 -1.21 -3.31 -30.57
CA VAL A 421 -2.26 -4.28 -30.93
C VAL A 421 -3.60 -3.82 -30.37
N ALA A 422 -3.67 -3.41 -29.09
CA ALA A 422 -4.88 -2.93 -28.45
C ALA A 422 -5.46 -1.69 -29.16
N GLU A 423 -4.62 -0.74 -29.57
CA GLU A 423 -5.02 0.46 -30.32
C GLU A 423 -5.66 0.10 -31.67
N ASN A 424 -5.16 -0.94 -32.35
CA ASN A 424 -5.76 -1.39 -33.61
C ASN A 424 -7.06 -2.19 -33.41
N LEU A 425 -7.26 -2.81 -32.23
CA LEU A 425 -8.50 -3.51 -31.89
C LEU A 425 -9.60 -2.58 -31.37
N MET A 426 -9.27 -1.32 -31.04
CA MET A 426 -10.29 -0.33 -30.65
C MET A 426 -11.09 0.13 -31.88
N PRO A 427 -12.44 0.11 -31.83
CA PRO A 427 -13.29 0.70 -32.87
C PRO A 427 -13.00 2.19 -32.98
N LYS A 428 -12.66 2.69 -34.19
CA LYS A 428 -12.40 4.11 -34.45
C LYS A 428 -13.67 4.87 -34.83
N SER A 429 -14.70 4.13 -35.23
CA SER A 429 -16.02 4.67 -35.57
C SER A 429 -17.11 3.83 -34.90
N VAL A 430 -18.28 4.44 -34.70
CA VAL A 430 -19.48 3.73 -34.17
C VAL A 430 -19.95 2.62 -35.11
N THR A 431 -19.54 2.67 -36.37
CA THR A 431 -19.91 1.70 -37.40
C THR A 431 -18.87 0.56 -37.58
N ASP A 432 -17.74 0.65 -36.89
CA ASP A 432 -16.70 -0.37 -37.00
C ASP A 432 -17.13 -1.65 -36.28
N ASP A 433 -17.17 -2.73 -37.02
CA ASP A 433 -17.38 -4.06 -36.50
C ASP A 433 -16.03 -4.74 -36.13
N TYR A 434 -16.11 -5.88 -35.47
CA TYR A 434 -14.92 -6.62 -35.05
C TYR A 434 -14.04 -7.08 -36.24
N GLU A 435 -14.65 -7.38 -37.41
CA GLU A 435 -13.90 -7.77 -38.60
C GLU A 435 -13.07 -6.60 -39.14
N THR A 436 -13.63 -5.39 -39.16
CA THR A 436 -12.92 -4.18 -39.57
C THR A 436 -11.71 -3.92 -38.66
N CYS A 437 -11.87 -4.07 -37.34
CA CYS A 437 -10.75 -3.93 -36.39
C CYS A 437 -9.66 -4.98 -36.61
N LEU A 438 -10.02 -6.24 -36.86
CA LEU A 438 -9.04 -7.29 -37.19
C LEU A 438 -8.31 -7.03 -38.51
N LYS A 439 -9.02 -6.55 -39.55
CA LYS A 439 -8.41 -6.19 -40.84
C LYS A 439 -7.45 -4.98 -40.69
N ASN A 440 -7.81 -3.98 -39.87
CA ASN A 440 -6.93 -2.86 -39.52
C ASN A 440 -5.66 -3.35 -38.82
N LEU A 441 -5.77 -4.32 -37.89
CA LEU A 441 -4.62 -4.93 -37.24
C LEU A 441 -3.72 -5.66 -38.25
N ILE A 442 -4.28 -6.43 -39.17
CA ILE A 442 -3.53 -7.14 -40.21
C ILE A 442 -2.74 -6.15 -41.06
N GLN A 443 -3.39 -5.08 -41.54
CA GLN A 443 -2.74 -4.03 -42.33
C GLN A 443 -1.59 -3.36 -41.53
N SER A 444 -1.80 -3.09 -40.24
CA SER A 444 -0.76 -2.50 -39.39
C SER A 444 0.42 -3.45 -39.16
N LEU A 445 0.18 -4.76 -39.05
CA LEU A 445 1.20 -5.78 -38.93
C LEU A 445 2.02 -5.92 -40.25
N GLU A 446 1.35 -5.87 -41.40
CA GLU A 446 2.02 -5.90 -42.71
C GLU A 446 2.96 -4.68 -42.90
N ILE A 447 2.47 -3.48 -42.58
CA ILE A 447 3.28 -2.26 -42.60
C ILE A 447 4.47 -2.34 -41.62
N ALA A 448 4.25 -2.89 -40.41
CA ALA A 448 5.33 -3.09 -39.43
C ALA A 448 6.41 -4.08 -39.97
N LYS A 449 5.99 -5.14 -40.65
CA LYS A 449 6.87 -6.12 -41.29
C LYS A 449 7.73 -5.47 -42.36
N GLU A 450 7.11 -4.71 -43.27
CA GLU A 450 7.83 -3.99 -44.35
C GLU A 450 8.87 -3.01 -43.79
N LYS A 451 8.48 -2.24 -42.77
CA LYS A 451 9.40 -1.31 -42.08
C LYS A 451 10.58 -2.02 -41.42
N ALA A 452 10.34 -3.18 -40.80
CA ALA A 452 11.40 -3.98 -40.20
C ALA A 452 12.39 -4.53 -41.24
N GLN A 453 11.88 -4.97 -42.39
CA GLN A 453 12.70 -5.44 -43.51
C GLN A 453 13.57 -4.32 -44.09
N LEU A 454 12.99 -3.16 -44.39
CA LEU A 454 13.69 -1.97 -44.86
C LEU A 454 14.77 -1.49 -43.88
N LYS A 455 14.53 -1.60 -42.59
CA LYS A 455 15.53 -1.25 -41.58
C LYS A 455 16.69 -2.24 -41.58
N ALA A 456 16.40 -3.53 -41.62
CA ALA A 456 17.43 -4.59 -41.66
C ALA A 456 18.30 -4.50 -42.93
N GLU A 457 17.74 -4.08 -44.07
CA GLU A 457 18.48 -3.82 -45.32
C GLU A 457 19.40 -2.60 -45.18
N LYS A 458 18.95 -1.51 -44.57
CA LYS A 458 19.77 -0.32 -44.32
C LYS A 458 20.94 -0.62 -43.38
N ASP A 459 20.67 -1.28 -42.26
CA ASP A 459 21.68 -1.67 -41.27
C ASP A 459 22.77 -2.60 -41.94
N LYS A 460 22.39 -3.48 -42.86
CA LYS A 460 23.33 -4.29 -43.65
C LYS A 460 24.15 -3.46 -44.63
N GLN A 461 23.56 -2.43 -45.24
CA GLN A 461 24.29 -1.57 -46.18
C GLN A 461 25.28 -0.64 -45.45
N GLU A 462 24.93 -0.15 -44.27
CA GLU A 462 25.83 0.64 -43.42
C GLU A 462 27.03 -0.18 -42.93
N LEU A 463 26.80 -1.41 -42.46
CA LEU A 463 27.89 -2.35 -42.09
C LEU A 463 28.82 -2.72 -43.25
N SER A 464 28.28 -2.79 -44.48
CA SER A 464 29.10 -3.09 -45.65
C SER A 464 29.86 -1.89 -46.23
N GLN A 465 29.66 -0.68 -45.70
CA GLN A 465 30.39 0.55 -46.07
C GLN A 465 31.49 0.92 -45.05
N GLU A 466 31.51 0.28 -43.89
CA GLU A 466 32.53 0.47 -42.85
C GLU A 466 33.67 -0.56 -42.91
N ASP A 467 33.55 -1.64 -43.74
CA ASP A 467 34.62 -2.58 -44.11
C ASP A 467 35.32 -2.13 -45.42
#